data_a2ae07752173acb879c907825942f6b6
#
_entry.id   a2ae07752173acb879c907825942f6b6
#
_cell.length_a   1.000
_cell.length_b   1.000
_cell.length_c   1.000
_cell.angle_alpha   90.00
_cell.angle_beta   90.00
_cell.angle_gamma   90.00
#
_symmetry.space_group_name_H-M   'P 1'
#
loop_
_entity.id
_entity.type
_entity.pdbx_description
1 polymer ?
#
loop_
_entity_poly.entity_id
_entity_poly.type
_entity_poly.pdbx_seq_one_letter_code
_entity_poly.pdbx_strand_id
1 'polypeptide(L)'
;MALSVGWLSALAAGLVFVHVVLKLCFPYFWRDFFFLLKVVRYGVKLEVFKLTSSVSTVLDRFIQQAQRIPDKPFVIYDGRSHTYRAIETRSNRLAHVFRDTMKLKKGDCVALLMSNEPDFLCVWFGLAKVGCSIAFLNTNIKSRSLLHCFNCCGARTLIVGAVESLDSILTSLLEDNIQVWTMKSHNENTQLHTLLDKIDAASDQPLPAVLRACTSLKFPTLYIFTSGTTGLPKAAVITHLQSLKAAAGFWAFGATEDDVIYIPLPLYHSAASLIGIGGTIELGATCVLKKKFSASQFWSDCRKHDVTIFQYIGELCRYLCNHSKTELDKVHKVRMGIGNGLRKDVWQEFQNRFGNIKMCEVYGSTEGNLCFMNHIGKLGTVGRSNFIYKLLFKYDLVKYDMVKDEPAKDQYGFCQRVEKGETGLLLSKVSTISPFFGYAGSKQLTEKKLMTNVFMKGDAYFNTGDLMAEEPEGFICFRDRVGDTFRWKGENVATTEVTEILGLMDFVHEVSVYGVEIPGIPSTMKIDLPAYARPLFIRLQEVIEMTSTFKQQKFTLVQSGFNPSTISDPLYVLDIHQKTYIPLTDTIYQSILAGDRKL
;
A
#
# COMPACT_ATOMS: atom_id res chain seq x y z
N MET A 1 -22.97 -54.28 19.01
CA MET A 1 -23.69 -53.09 18.47
C MET A 1 -23.93 -52.02 19.55
N ALA A 2 -24.44 -52.31 20.77
CA ALA A 2 -24.71 -51.31 21.79
C ALA A 2 -23.41 -50.60 22.32
N LEU A 3 -22.30 -51.32 22.46
CA LEU A 3 -21.00 -50.74 22.87
C LEU A 3 -20.43 -49.74 21.87
N SER A 4 -20.62 -49.98 20.56
CA SER A 4 -20.18 -49.06 19.48
C SER A 4 -20.99 -47.76 19.44
N VAL A 5 -22.28 -47.81 19.76
CA VAL A 5 -23.14 -46.62 19.83
C VAL A 5 -22.80 -45.76 21.03
N GLY A 6 -22.47 -46.35 22.18
CA GLY A 6 -22.04 -45.64 23.40
C GLY A 6 -20.74 -44.88 23.19
N TRP A 7 -19.74 -45.50 22.54
CA TRP A 7 -18.47 -44.80 22.20
C TRP A 7 -18.66 -43.65 21.20
N LEU A 8 -19.48 -43.83 20.20
CA LEU A 8 -19.79 -42.74 19.22
C LEU A 8 -20.51 -41.58 19.90
N SER A 9 -21.45 -41.85 20.80
CA SER A 9 -22.16 -40.83 21.57
C SER A 9 -21.24 -40.08 22.51
N ALA A 10 -20.33 -40.78 23.21
CA ALA A 10 -19.34 -40.15 24.08
C ALA A 10 -18.33 -39.29 23.28
N LEU A 11 -17.89 -39.77 22.13
CA LEU A 11 -17.01 -39.00 21.22
C LEU A 11 -17.72 -37.75 20.70
N ALA A 12 -18.98 -37.85 20.28
CA ALA A 12 -19.77 -36.72 19.85
C ALA A 12 -19.98 -35.70 20.96
N ALA A 13 -20.31 -36.15 22.18
CA ALA A 13 -20.45 -35.25 23.33
C ALA A 13 -19.12 -34.58 23.69
N GLY A 14 -17.98 -35.29 23.61
CA GLY A 14 -16.66 -34.74 23.80
C GLY A 14 -16.31 -33.67 22.76
N LEU A 15 -16.61 -33.90 21.47
CA LEU A 15 -16.39 -32.92 20.40
C LEU A 15 -17.26 -31.69 20.59
N VAL A 16 -18.53 -31.85 20.98
CA VAL A 16 -19.43 -30.72 21.27
C VAL A 16 -18.90 -29.92 22.45
N PHE A 17 -18.47 -30.61 23.54
CA PHE A 17 -17.87 -29.94 24.70
C PHE A 17 -16.63 -29.12 24.31
N VAL A 18 -15.69 -29.72 23.57
CA VAL A 18 -14.49 -29.04 23.08
C VAL A 18 -14.87 -27.85 22.21
N HIS A 19 -15.84 -28.01 21.30
CA HIS A 19 -16.33 -26.91 20.47
C HIS A 19 -16.88 -25.75 21.31
N VAL A 20 -17.69 -26.04 22.33
CA VAL A 20 -18.27 -25.04 23.23
C VAL A 20 -17.18 -24.33 24.03
N VAL A 21 -16.25 -25.10 24.61
CA VAL A 21 -15.11 -24.56 25.37
C VAL A 21 -14.25 -23.65 24.47
N LEU A 22 -13.90 -24.12 23.27
CA LEU A 22 -13.13 -23.30 22.32
C LEU A 22 -13.87 -22.03 21.94
N LYS A 23 -15.19 -22.08 21.74
CA LYS A 23 -16.00 -20.91 21.40
C LYS A 23 -16.11 -19.90 22.56
N LEU A 24 -16.17 -20.37 23.79
CA LEU A 24 -16.25 -19.51 24.99
C LEU A 24 -14.89 -18.89 25.33
N CYS A 25 -13.83 -19.70 25.33
CA CYS A 25 -12.48 -19.24 25.71
C CYS A 25 -11.76 -18.49 24.57
N PHE A 26 -12.07 -18.85 23.33
CA PHE A 26 -11.43 -18.29 22.12
C PHE A 26 -12.49 -17.97 21.07
N PRO A 27 -13.23 -16.86 21.17
CA PRO A 27 -14.41 -16.56 20.35
C PRO A 27 -14.12 -16.50 18.83
N TYR A 28 -12.87 -16.29 18.44
CA TYR A 28 -12.44 -16.22 17.04
C TYR A 28 -11.73 -17.50 16.55
N PHE A 29 -11.60 -18.55 17.39
CA PHE A 29 -10.80 -19.74 17.09
C PHE A 29 -11.11 -20.35 15.72
N TRP A 30 -12.37 -20.63 15.41
CA TRP A 30 -12.75 -21.24 14.13
C TRP A 30 -12.51 -20.32 12.94
N ARG A 31 -12.73 -19.02 13.09
CA ARG A 31 -12.47 -18.03 12.02
C ARG A 31 -10.97 -17.93 11.74
N ASP A 32 -10.15 -17.89 12.78
CA ASP A 32 -8.69 -17.91 12.68
C ASP A 32 -8.18 -19.23 12.07
N PHE A 33 -8.72 -20.37 12.53
CA PHE A 33 -8.33 -21.68 12.03
C PHE A 33 -8.59 -21.83 10.52
N PHE A 34 -9.80 -21.51 10.05
CA PHE A 34 -10.11 -21.60 8.62
C PHE A 34 -9.33 -20.60 7.78
N PHE A 35 -9.07 -19.42 8.30
CA PHE A 35 -8.24 -18.43 7.62
C PHE A 35 -6.78 -18.92 7.50
N LEU A 36 -6.21 -19.40 8.59
CA LEU A 36 -4.84 -19.95 8.58
C LEU A 36 -4.72 -21.19 7.71
N LEU A 37 -5.71 -22.06 7.71
CA LEU A 37 -5.73 -23.22 6.84
C LEU A 37 -5.65 -22.83 5.34
N LYS A 38 -6.35 -21.76 4.96
CA LYS A 38 -6.20 -21.17 3.61
C LYS A 38 -4.78 -20.68 3.36
N VAL A 39 -4.22 -19.88 4.28
CA VAL A 39 -2.86 -19.33 4.14
C VAL A 39 -1.81 -20.44 4.03
N VAL A 40 -1.90 -21.47 4.88
CA VAL A 40 -1.00 -22.63 4.85
C VAL A 40 -1.16 -23.41 3.55
N ARG A 41 -2.40 -23.71 3.15
CA ARG A 41 -2.68 -24.39 1.86
C ARG A 41 -2.07 -23.64 0.67
N TYR A 42 -2.15 -22.31 0.66
CA TYR A 42 -1.53 -21.50 -0.39
C TYR A 42 0.00 -21.57 -0.32
N GLY A 43 0.58 -21.50 0.88
CA GLY A 43 2.02 -21.67 1.08
C GLY A 43 2.52 -23.03 0.60
N VAL A 44 1.82 -24.12 0.93
CA VAL A 44 2.12 -25.47 0.45
C VAL A 44 2.01 -25.54 -1.08
N LYS A 45 0.97 -24.95 -1.68
CA LYS A 45 0.83 -24.85 -3.14
C LYS A 45 2.06 -24.20 -3.78
N LEU A 46 2.58 -23.11 -3.20
CA LEU A 46 3.79 -22.44 -3.69
C LEU A 46 5.03 -23.32 -3.55
N GLU A 47 5.17 -24.07 -2.47
CA GLU A 47 6.33 -24.98 -2.27
C GLU A 47 6.26 -26.19 -3.21
N VAL A 48 5.09 -26.79 -3.40
CA VAL A 48 4.87 -27.89 -4.34
C VAL A 48 5.23 -27.46 -5.77
N PHE A 49 4.84 -26.26 -6.17
CA PHE A 49 5.23 -25.74 -7.49
C PHE A 49 6.74 -25.60 -7.66
N LYS A 50 7.48 -25.27 -6.59
CA LYS A 50 8.96 -25.24 -6.65
C LYS A 50 9.57 -26.63 -6.87
N LEU A 51 8.90 -27.68 -6.40
CA LEU A 51 9.43 -29.05 -6.44
C LEU A 51 9.07 -29.79 -7.74
N THR A 52 7.94 -29.46 -8.36
CA THR A 52 7.35 -30.26 -9.46
C THR A 52 7.50 -29.66 -10.85
N SER A 53 7.83 -28.38 -10.97
CA SER A 53 7.92 -27.72 -12.28
C SER A 53 8.83 -26.48 -12.22
N SER A 54 9.10 -25.88 -13.39
CA SER A 54 9.67 -24.54 -13.49
C SER A 54 8.88 -23.57 -12.61
N VAL A 55 9.60 -22.69 -11.92
CA VAL A 55 9.02 -21.69 -11.01
C VAL A 55 7.87 -20.93 -11.68
N SER A 56 6.64 -21.10 -11.16
CA SER A 56 5.46 -20.40 -11.66
C SER A 56 5.42 -18.97 -11.12
N THR A 57 5.42 -17.99 -12.00
CA THR A 57 5.32 -16.56 -11.68
C THR A 57 3.88 -16.04 -11.83
N VAL A 58 3.62 -14.77 -11.48
CA VAL A 58 2.32 -14.12 -11.77
C VAL A 58 2.03 -14.11 -13.28
N LEU A 59 3.07 -13.90 -14.11
CA LEU A 59 2.94 -13.99 -15.56
C LEU A 59 2.52 -15.39 -16.02
N ASP A 60 3.12 -16.44 -15.47
CA ASP A 60 2.74 -17.82 -15.84
C ASP A 60 1.30 -18.14 -15.43
N ARG A 61 0.83 -17.58 -14.29
CA ARG A 61 -0.59 -17.65 -13.89
C ARG A 61 -1.49 -16.94 -14.90
N PHE A 62 -1.09 -15.74 -15.35
CA PHE A 62 -1.81 -15.02 -16.38
C PHE A 62 -1.91 -15.83 -17.69
N ILE A 63 -0.81 -16.41 -18.16
CA ILE A 63 -0.78 -17.26 -19.37
C ILE A 63 -1.71 -18.48 -19.19
N GLN A 64 -1.67 -19.13 -18.03
CA GLN A 64 -2.57 -20.25 -17.72
C GLN A 64 -4.06 -19.81 -17.78
N GLN A 65 -4.42 -18.65 -17.24
CA GLN A 65 -5.78 -18.12 -17.33
C GLN A 65 -6.16 -17.78 -18.77
N ALA A 66 -5.26 -17.17 -19.54
CA ALA A 66 -5.50 -16.87 -20.96
C ALA A 66 -5.75 -18.14 -21.80
N GLN A 67 -5.16 -19.27 -21.41
CA GLN A 67 -5.44 -20.58 -22.02
C GLN A 67 -6.75 -21.20 -21.52
N ARG A 68 -7.07 -21.09 -20.20
CA ARG A 68 -8.23 -21.69 -19.56
C ARG A 68 -9.53 -20.97 -19.89
N ILE A 69 -9.50 -19.64 -19.88
CA ILE A 69 -10.68 -18.77 -20.03
C ILE A 69 -10.40 -17.61 -21.03
N PRO A 70 -10.02 -17.93 -22.28
CA PRO A 70 -9.49 -16.94 -23.23
C PRO A 70 -10.46 -15.80 -23.52
N ASP A 71 -11.75 -16.08 -23.61
CA ASP A 71 -12.77 -15.13 -24.05
C ASP A 71 -13.45 -14.39 -22.89
N LYS A 72 -13.09 -14.74 -21.63
CA LYS A 72 -13.55 -14.01 -20.45
C LYS A 72 -12.96 -12.61 -20.43
N PRO A 73 -13.75 -11.56 -20.08
CA PRO A 73 -13.22 -10.23 -19.81
C PRO A 73 -12.15 -10.28 -18.70
N PHE A 74 -10.95 -9.82 -19.00
CA PHE A 74 -9.92 -9.61 -17.99
C PHE A 74 -9.98 -8.18 -17.47
N VAL A 75 -10.01 -7.20 -18.40
CA VAL A 75 -10.03 -5.78 -18.07
C VAL A 75 -11.19 -5.09 -18.78
N ILE A 76 -12.02 -4.40 -18.02
CA ILE A 76 -12.98 -3.42 -18.54
C ILE A 76 -12.40 -2.03 -18.29
N TYR A 77 -12.20 -1.28 -19.37
CA TYR A 77 -11.62 0.06 -19.32
C TYR A 77 -12.37 0.99 -20.27
N ASP A 78 -12.82 2.13 -19.77
CA ASP A 78 -13.57 3.14 -20.53
C ASP A 78 -14.73 2.54 -21.36
N GLY A 79 -15.48 1.64 -20.74
CA GLY A 79 -16.62 0.94 -21.34
C GLY A 79 -16.26 -0.16 -22.34
N ARG A 80 -14.97 -0.37 -22.65
CA ARG A 80 -14.50 -1.44 -23.55
C ARG A 80 -14.00 -2.63 -22.75
N SER A 81 -14.32 -3.83 -23.24
CA SER A 81 -13.89 -5.09 -22.64
C SER A 81 -12.67 -5.66 -23.39
N HIS A 82 -11.62 -5.98 -22.63
CA HIS A 82 -10.41 -6.64 -23.11
C HIS A 82 -10.34 -8.02 -22.49
N THR A 83 -10.44 -9.08 -23.31
CA THR A 83 -10.40 -10.47 -22.84
C THR A 83 -8.99 -10.89 -22.43
N TYR A 84 -8.87 -12.00 -21.70
CA TYR A 84 -7.59 -12.63 -21.39
C TYR A 84 -6.77 -12.89 -22.65
N ARG A 85 -7.39 -13.43 -23.71
CA ARG A 85 -6.80 -13.66 -25.04
C ARG A 85 -6.29 -12.36 -25.66
N ALA A 86 -7.08 -11.29 -25.63
CA ALA A 86 -6.70 -10.01 -26.26
C ALA A 86 -5.43 -9.42 -25.61
N ILE A 87 -5.34 -9.44 -24.27
CA ILE A 87 -4.17 -8.98 -23.55
C ILE A 87 -2.96 -9.91 -23.78
N GLU A 88 -3.17 -11.23 -23.83
CA GLU A 88 -2.12 -12.21 -24.13
C GLU A 88 -1.53 -11.99 -25.53
N THR A 89 -2.38 -11.90 -26.56
CA THR A 89 -1.97 -11.65 -27.96
C THR A 89 -1.19 -10.36 -28.08
N ARG A 90 -1.69 -9.24 -27.51
CA ARG A 90 -1.02 -7.96 -27.59
C ARG A 90 0.31 -7.93 -26.82
N SER A 91 0.37 -8.58 -25.66
CA SER A 91 1.62 -8.72 -24.92
C SER A 91 2.66 -9.63 -25.59
N ASN A 92 2.23 -10.63 -26.39
CA ASN A 92 3.12 -11.41 -27.22
C ASN A 92 3.75 -10.55 -28.32
N ARG A 93 2.97 -9.76 -29.05
CA ARG A 93 3.46 -8.83 -30.06
C ARG A 93 4.48 -7.86 -29.48
N LEU A 94 4.17 -7.26 -28.33
CA LEU A 94 5.10 -6.38 -27.60
C LEU A 94 6.40 -7.13 -27.21
N ALA A 95 6.30 -8.36 -26.75
CA ALA A 95 7.47 -9.16 -26.39
C ALA A 95 8.41 -9.39 -27.58
N HIS A 96 7.87 -9.65 -28.78
CA HIS A 96 8.66 -9.71 -30.02
C HIS A 96 9.33 -8.38 -30.34
N VAL A 97 8.60 -7.26 -30.26
CA VAL A 97 9.18 -5.91 -30.47
C VAL A 97 10.31 -5.63 -29.46
N PHE A 98 10.11 -5.95 -28.20
CA PHE A 98 11.11 -5.74 -27.15
C PHE A 98 12.38 -6.57 -27.40
N ARG A 99 12.24 -7.84 -27.77
CA ARG A 99 13.37 -8.71 -28.09
C ARG A 99 14.07 -8.32 -29.41
N ASP A 100 13.29 -8.15 -30.48
CA ASP A 100 13.83 -8.11 -31.83
C ASP A 100 14.19 -6.69 -32.29
N THR A 101 13.42 -5.67 -31.89
CA THR A 101 13.67 -4.27 -32.23
C THR A 101 14.47 -3.55 -31.17
N MET A 102 14.04 -3.62 -29.90
CA MET A 102 14.71 -2.93 -28.79
C MET A 102 15.93 -3.69 -28.28
N LYS A 103 16.14 -4.96 -28.73
CA LYS A 103 17.26 -5.84 -28.35
C LYS A 103 17.36 -6.07 -26.84
N LEU A 104 16.23 -6.01 -26.12
CA LEU A 104 16.19 -6.28 -24.70
C LEU A 104 16.49 -7.76 -24.40
N LYS A 105 17.14 -7.99 -23.27
CA LYS A 105 17.60 -9.32 -22.83
C LYS A 105 17.11 -9.59 -21.42
N LYS A 106 17.09 -10.87 -21.06
CA LYS A 106 16.83 -11.30 -19.69
C LYS A 106 17.77 -10.60 -18.70
N GLY A 107 17.19 -10.03 -17.66
CA GLY A 107 17.90 -9.30 -16.61
C GLY A 107 17.99 -7.79 -16.84
N ASP A 108 17.67 -7.29 -18.04
CA ASP A 108 17.58 -5.85 -18.26
C ASP A 108 16.47 -5.23 -17.40
N CYS A 109 16.70 -3.99 -16.97
CA CYS A 109 15.70 -3.19 -16.27
C CYS A 109 15.12 -2.13 -17.22
N VAL A 110 13.79 -2.11 -17.35
CA VAL A 110 13.07 -1.15 -18.19
C VAL A 110 12.14 -0.31 -17.31
N ALA A 111 12.20 1.00 -17.45
CA ALA A 111 11.32 1.92 -16.76
C ALA A 111 10.01 2.08 -17.54
N LEU A 112 8.88 2.09 -16.84
CA LEU A 112 7.54 2.25 -17.39
C LEU A 112 6.85 3.46 -16.78
N LEU A 113 6.58 4.48 -17.62
CA LEU A 113 5.87 5.71 -17.24
C LEU A 113 4.55 5.77 -17.99
N MET A 114 3.51 5.17 -17.41
CA MET A 114 2.19 5.09 -18.01
C MET A 114 1.09 5.30 -16.97
N SER A 115 -0.02 5.89 -17.39
CA SER A 115 -1.27 5.93 -16.60
C SER A 115 -1.94 4.55 -16.57
N ASN A 116 -3.01 4.44 -15.79
CA ASN A 116 -3.85 3.25 -15.82
C ASN A 116 -4.54 3.10 -17.17
N GLU A 117 -4.14 2.12 -17.93
CA GLU A 117 -4.73 1.73 -19.22
C GLU A 117 -4.39 0.27 -19.54
N PRO A 118 -5.12 -0.43 -20.43
CA PRO A 118 -4.86 -1.83 -20.77
C PRO A 118 -3.45 -2.06 -21.31
N ASP A 119 -2.89 -1.09 -22.05
CA ASP A 119 -1.53 -1.18 -22.58
C ASP A 119 -0.45 -1.19 -21.50
N PHE A 120 -0.69 -0.63 -20.31
CA PHE A 120 0.21 -0.81 -19.17
C PHE A 120 0.44 -2.30 -18.87
N LEU A 121 -0.64 -3.10 -18.88
CA LEU A 121 -0.58 -4.53 -18.62
C LEU A 121 0.09 -5.28 -19.78
N CYS A 122 -0.21 -4.89 -21.01
CA CYS A 122 0.40 -5.48 -22.20
C CYS A 122 1.92 -5.25 -22.23
N VAL A 123 2.39 -4.04 -21.89
CA VAL A 123 3.81 -3.71 -21.77
C VAL A 123 4.45 -4.46 -20.61
N TRP A 124 3.82 -4.46 -19.44
CA TRP A 124 4.31 -5.21 -18.26
C TRP A 124 4.51 -6.69 -18.59
N PHE A 125 3.49 -7.35 -19.15
CA PHE A 125 3.57 -8.78 -19.46
C PHE A 125 4.52 -9.04 -20.63
N GLY A 126 4.58 -8.16 -21.63
CA GLY A 126 5.54 -8.27 -22.74
C GLY A 126 6.98 -8.24 -22.28
N LEU A 127 7.36 -7.29 -21.41
CA LEU A 127 8.68 -7.18 -20.80
C LEU A 127 9.01 -8.42 -19.93
N ALA A 128 8.04 -8.86 -19.12
CA ALA A 128 8.21 -10.05 -18.31
C ALA A 128 8.38 -11.33 -19.15
N LYS A 129 7.80 -11.44 -20.36
CA LYS A 129 8.00 -12.54 -21.31
C LYS A 129 9.42 -12.59 -21.87
N VAL A 130 10.10 -11.45 -21.98
CA VAL A 130 11.52 -11.35 -22.35
C VAL A 130 12.44 -11.66 -21.15
N GLY A 131 11.92 -11.61 -19.92
CA GLY A 131 12.66 -11.81 -18.68
C GLY A 131 13.30 -10.54 -18.13
N CYS A 132 12.77 -9.38 -18.51
CA CYS A 132 13.17 -8.08 -17.96
C CYS A 132 12.54 -7.84 -16.59
N SER A 133 13.24 -7.09 -15.72
CA SER A 133 12.64 -6.44 -14.56
C SER A 133 12.10 -5.07 -14.96
N ILE A 134 11.07 -4.58 -14.24
CA ILE A 134 10.36 -3.36 -14.64
C ILE A 134 10.29 -2.38 -13.49
N ALA A 135 10.64 -1.14 -13.75
CA ALA A 135 10.53 -0.03 -12.80
C ALA A 135 9.24 0.75 -13.06
N PHE A 136 8.24 0.63 -12.20
CA PHE A 136 6.98 1.34 -12.33
C PHE A 136 7.14 2.77 -11.81
N LEU A 137 7.11 3.74 -12.72
CA LEU A 137 7.29 5.14 -12.39
C LEU A 137 5.96 5.82 -12.10
N ASN A 138 5.96 6.67 -11.09
CA ASN A 138 4.81 7.51 -10.76
C ASN A 138 4.67 8.62 -11.82
N THR A 139 3.52 8.71 -12.46
CA THR A 139 3.22 9.67 -13.52
C THR A 139 3.20 11.14 -13.05
N ASN A 140 3.18 11.38 -11.74
CA ASN A 140 3.24 12.72 -11.15
C ASN A 140 4.67 13.16 -10.78
N ILE A 141 5.66 12.27 -10.91
CA ILE A 141 7.07 12.62 -10.68
C ILE A 141 7.59 13.45 -11.86
N LYS A 142 8.34 14.51 -11.56
CA LYS A 142 8.91 15.42 -12.54
C LYS A 142 10.42 15.59 -12.36
N SER A 143 11.09 16.01 -13.45
CA SER A 143 12.48 16.49 -13.44
C SER A 143 13.47 15.62 -12.66
N ARG A 144 14.21 16.21 -11.73
CA ARG A 144 15.29 15.56 -10.96
C ARG A 144 14.89 14.26 -10.24
N SER A 145 13.65 14.20 -9.73
CA SER A 145 13.16 12.99 -9.06
C SER A 145 12.96 11.83 -10.02
N LEU A 146 12.59 12.09 -11.27
CA LEU A 146 12.46 11.07 -12.29
C LEU A 146 13.84 10.49 -12.70
N LEU A 147 14.83 11.34 -12.95
CA LEU A 147 16.22 10.91 -13.22
C LEU A 147 16.79 10.08 -12.07
N HIS A 148 16.52 10.49 -10.83
CA HIS A 148 16.90 9.71 -9.66
C HIS A 148 16.31 8.28 -9.69
N CYS A 149 15.04 8.12 -10.10
CA CYS A 149 14.41 6.80 -10.21
C CYS A 149 15.13 5.90 -11.21
N PHE A 150 15.58 6.43 -12.35
CA PHE A 150 16.40 5.67 -13.33
C PHE A 150 17.71 5.18 -12.70
N ASN A 151 18.42 6.05 -12.04
CA ASN A 151 19.70 5.73 -11.42
C ASN A 151 19.59 4.66 -10.35
N CYS A 152 18.49 4.68 -9.55
CA CYS A 152 18.26 3.71 -8.48
C CYS A 152 18.09 2.29 -9.00
N CYS A 153 17.39 2.09 -10.11
CA CYS A 153 17.07 0.75 -10.64
C CYS A 153 17.97 0.31 -11.80
N GLY A 154 18.89 1.19 -12.26
CA GLY A 154 19.79 0.91 -13.37
C GLY A 154 19.11 0.78 -14.72
N ALA A 155 17.91 1.35 -14.89
CA ALA A 155 17.20 1.35 -16.17
C ALA A 155 17.95 2.20 -17.21
N ARG A 156 17.99 1.71 -18.46
CA ARG A 156 18.55 2.42 -19.61
C ARG A 156 17.54 2.62 -20.72
N THR A 157 16.34 2.10 -20.52
CA THR A 157 15.23 2.18 -21.46
C THR A 157 14.00 2.66 -20.73
N LEU A 158 13.30 3.63 -21.30
CA LEU A 158 12.02 4.16 -20.84
C LEU A 158 10.94 3.85 -21.86
N ILE A 159 9.83 3.28 -21.42
CA ILE A 159 8.60 3.18 -22.21
C ILE A 159 7.58 4.14 -21.63
N VAL A 160 7.00 4.99 -22.47
CA VAL A 160 6.07 6.07 -22.10
C VAL A 160 4.71 5.85 -22.74
N GLY A 161 3.64 5.96 -21.96
CA GLY A 161 2.27 6.07 -22.43
C GLY A 161 1.89 7.50 -22.82
N ALA A 162 0.58 7.81 -22.75
CA ALA A 162 0.04 9.14 -22.99
C ALA A 162 0.27 10.08 -21.78
N VAL A 163 1.52 10.41 -21.43
CA VAL A 163 1.87 11.26 -20.29
C VAL A 163 2.35 12.63 -20.79
N GLU A 164 1.78 13.70 -20.28
CA GLU A 164 2.06 15.09 -20.68
C GLU A 164 3.41 15.63 -20.14
N SER A 165 4.04 14.96 -19.17
CA SER A 165 5.16 15.51 -18.40
C SER A 165 6.56 15.17 -18.95
N LEU A 166 6.67 14.62 -20.15
CA LEU A 166 7.95 14.15 -20.68
C LEU A 166 8.82 15.27 -21.28
N ASP A 167 8.18 16.30 -21.88
CA ASP A 167 8.89 17.32 -22.65
C ASP A 167 9.93 18.08 -21.82
N SER A 168 9.64 18.31 -20.53
CA SER A 168 10.53 19.04 -19.62
C SER A 168 11.82 18.29 -19.23
N ILE A 169 11.89 16.97 -19.50
CA ILE A 169 13.03 16.12 -19.08
C ILE A 169 13.62 15.32 -20.23
N LEU A 170 12.99 15.35 -21.41
CA LEU A 170 13.41 14.52 -22.55
C LEU A 170 14.88 14.77 -22.91
N THR A 171 15.29 16.03 -22.97
CA THR A 171 16.69 16.39 -23.26
C THR A 171 17.64 15.76 -22.26
N SER A 172 17.36 15.88 -20.96
CA SER A 172 18.21 15.27 -19.90
C SER A 172 18.26 13.74 -19.99
N LEU A 173 17.14 13.07 -20.36
CA LEU A 173 17.12 11.63 -20.54
C LEU A 173 17.99 11.19 -21.72
N LEU A 174 17.96 11.94 -22.81
CA LEU A 174 18.75 11.66 -24.01
C LEU A 174 20.26 11.92 -23.75
N GLU A 175 20.60 12.97 -23.02
CA GLU A 175 21.98 13.27 -22.58
C GLU A 175 22.55 12.14 -21.71
N ASP A 176 21.74 11.50 -20.87
CA ASP A 176 22.09 10.36 -20.04
C ASP A 176 22.10 9.02 -20.83
N ASN A 177 21.98 9.05 -22.17
CA ASN A 177 21.89 7.88 -23.04
C ASN A 177 20.74 6.92 -22.71
N ILE A 178 19.60 7.43 -22.23
CA ILE A 178 18.39 6.65 -21.98
C ILE A 178 17.58 6.56 -23.27
N GLN A 179 17.30 5.36 -23.73
CA GLN A 179 16.46 5.11 -24.89
C GLN A 179 14.99 5.35 -24.53
N VAL A 180 14.32 6.27 -25.22
CA VAL A 180 12.92 6.60 -24.96
C VAL A 180 12.02 6.08 -26.06
N TRP A 181 11.05 5.25 -25.69
CA TRP A 181 10.05 4.66 -26.60
C TRP A 181 8.64 5.08 -26.17
N THR A 182 7.79 5.39 -27.15
CA THR A 182 6.41 5.86 -26.88
C THR A 182 5.36 4.93 -27.42
N MET A 183 4.27 4.80 -26.67
CA MET A 183 3.02 4.16 -27.07
C MET A 183 2.04 5.13 -27.78
N LYS A 184 2.47 6.36 -28.12
CA LYS A 184 1.70 7.32 -28.92
C LYS A 184 2.02 7.18 -30.40
N SER A 185 1.07 7.57 -31.26
CA SER A 185 1.34 7.80 -32.68
C SER A 185 2.33 8.94 -32.86
N HIS A 186 3.10 8.90 -33.95
CA HIS A 186 4.16 9.84 -34.26
C HIS A 186 3.63 11.27 -34.32
N ASN A 187 4.26 12.19 -33.60
CA ASN A 187 4.20 13.62 -33.83
C ASN A 187 5.50 14.03 -34.53
N GLU A 188 5.43 14.76 -35.60
CA GLU A 188 6.52 15.06 -36.57
C GLU A 188 7.79 15.69 -35.95
N ASN A 189 7.80 16.05 -34.69
CA ASN A 189 8.88 16.78 -34.01
C ASN A 189 9.63 16.00 -32.92
N THR A 190 9.53 14.67 -32.83
CA THR A 190 10.10 13.98 -31.68
C THR A 190 11.22 13.02 -32.04
N GLN A 191 12.36 13.16 -31.37
CA GLN A 191 13.46 12.16 -31.30
C GLN A 191 13.00 10.85 -30.61
N LEU A 192 11.69 10.61 -30.52
CA LEU A 192 11.11 9.46 -29.83
C LEU A 192 10.80 8.34 -30.81
N HIS A 193 11.17 7.13 -30.43
CA HIS A 193 10.81 5.93 -31.18
C HIS A 193 9.38 5.50 -30.86
N THR A 194 8.49 5.39 -31.88
CA THR A 194 7.15 4.82 -31.66
C THR A 194 7.17 3.30 -31.63
N LEU A 195 6.35 2.72 -30.78
CA LEU A 195 6.13 1.26 -30.70
C LEU A 195 4.91 0.84 -31.53
N LEU A 196 3.93 1.70 -31.77
CA LEU A 196 2.63 1.34 -32.34
C LEU A 196 2.75 0.63 -33.69
N ASP A 197 3.45 1.22 -34.64
CA ASP A 197 3.59 0.65 -35.99
C ASP A 197 4.31 -0.71 -35.99
N LYS A 198 5.16 -0.94 -34.97
CA LYS A 198 5.93 -2.18 -34.82
C LYS A 198 5.11 -3.30 -34.17
N ILE A 199 4.16 -2.94 -33.28
CA ILE A 199 3.30 -3.90 -32.58
C ILE A 199 2.38 -4.61 -33.57
N ASP A 200 1.77 -3.87 -34.50
CA ASP A 200 0.80 -4.44 -35.44
C ASP A 200 1.46 -5.38 -36.46
N ALA A 201 2.72 -5.14 -36.80
CA ALA A 201 3.53 -5.99 -37.69
C ALA A 201 4.17 -7.19 -36.98
N ALA A 202 4.20 -7.20 -35.63
CA ALA A 202 4.89 -8.23 -34.87
C ALA A 202 4.05 -9.52 -34.72
N SER A 203 4.75 -10.65 -34.59
CA SER A 203 4.14 -11.95 -34.34
C SER A 203 3.40 -11.97 -33.00
N ASP A 204 2.23 -12.60 -32.98
CA ASP A 204 1.43 -12.83 -31.76
C ASP A 204 1.72 -14.18 -31.10
N GLN A 205 2.62 -14.97 -31.66
CA GLN A 205 2.98 -16.28 -31.11
C GLN A 205 3.75 -16.11 -29.78
N PRO A 206 3.54 -16.99 -28.80
CA PRO A 206 4.26 -16.94 -27.54
C PRO A 206 5.77 -17.07 -27.72
N LEU A 207 6.54 -16.27 -27.01
CA LEU A 207 7.99 -16.46 -26.92
C LEU A 207 8.33 -17.72 -26.11
N PRO A 208 9.47 -18.39 -26.42
CA PRO A 208 9.93 -19.56 -25.67
C PRO A 208 10.05 -19.25 -24.17
N ALA A 209 9.50 -20.11 -23.32
CA ALA A 209 9.48 -19.94 -21.87
C ALA A 209 10.91 -19.85 -21.26
N VAL A 210 11.92 -20.40 -21.91
CA VAL A 210 13.32 -20.35 -21.47
C VAL A 210 13.84 -18.90 -21.33
N LEU A 211 13.32 -17.96 -22.13
CA LEU A 211 13.72 -16.55 -22.06
C LEU A 211 13.37 -15.92 -20.71
N ARG A 212 12.23 -16.29 -20.12
CA ARG A 212 11.78 -15.79 -18.84
C ARG A 212 11.99 -16.75 -17.66
N ALA A 213 12.50 -17.96 -17.93
CA ALA A 213 12.68 -18.97 -16.89
C ALA A 213 13.56 -18.44 -15.75
N CYS A 214 13.05 -18.47 -14.54
CA CYS A 214 13.82 -18.13 -13.36
C CYS A 214 14.03 -19.36 -12.47
N THR A 215 15.20 -19.45 -11.84
CA THR A 215 15.60 -20.56 -10.97
C THR A 215 15.18 -20.32 -9.51
N SER A 216 14.75 -19.12 -9.18
CA SER A 216 14.36 -18.74 -7.83
C SER A 216 13.27 -17.68 -7.82
N LEU A 217 12.25 -17.85 -6.97
CA LEU A 217 11.24 -16.83 -6.70
C LEU A 217 11.80 -15.57 -6.00
N LYS A 218 13.05 -15.58 -5.58
CA LYS A 218 13.73 -14.44 -4.96
C LYS A 218 14.32 -13.46 -5.96
N PHE A 219 14.30 -13.76 -7.26
CA PHE A 219 14.74 -12.79 -8.28
C PHE A 219 13.81 -11.57 -8.32
N PRO A 220 14.37 -10.35 -8.43
CA PRO A 220 13.60 -9.14 -8.65
C PRO A 220 12.79 -9.21 -9.95
N THR A 221 11.53 -8.79 -9.89
CA THR A 221 10.66 -8.68 -11.06
C THR A 221 10.20 -7.25 -11.29
N LEU A 222 10.00 -6.50 -10.19
CA LEU A 222 9.54 -5.12 -10.25
C LEU A 222 10.35 -4.25 -9.29
N TYR A 223 10.44 -2.96 -9.63
CA TYR A 223 10.85 -1.89 -8.73
C TYR A 223 9.68 -0.93 -8.57
N ILE A 224 9.22 -0.73 -7.33
CA ILE A 224 8.12 0.17 -7.00
C ILE A 224 8.66 1.28 -6.13
N PHE A 225 8.42 2.53 -6.56
CA PHE A 225 8.97 3.68 -5.85
C PHE A 225 8.06 4.11 -4.71
N THR A 226 8.66 4.25 -3.52
CA THR A 226 7.98 4.74 -2.32
C THR A 226 8.47 6.14 -2.00
N SER A 227 7.55 7.03 -1.61
CA SER A 227 7.91 8.35 -1.06
C SER A 227 8.56 8.15 0.31
N GLY A 228 9.85 8.42 0.39
CA GLY A 228 10.52 8.46 1.70
C GLY A 228 10.13 9.73 2.46
N THR A 229 10.14 9.68 3.77
CA THR A 229 9.99 10.87 4.66
C THR A 229 11.09 11.90 4.45
N THR A 230 12.15 11.57 3.70
CA THR A 230 13.37 12.35 3.52
C THR A 230 13.62 12.83 2.08
N GLY A 231 12.60 12.93 1.22
CA GLY A 231 12.70 13.60 -0.08
C GLY A 231 12.61 12.69 -1.31
N LEU A 232 13.73 12.16 -1.84
CA LEU A 232 13.73 11.44 -3.13
C LEU A 232 13.09 10.04 -3.04
N PRO A 233 12.39 9.56 -4.09
CA PRO A 233 11.77 8.24 -4.12
C PRO A 233 12.77 7.10 -3.93
N LYS A 234 12.39 6.06 -3.19
CA LYS A 234 13.20 4.86 -2.95
C LYS A 234 12.65 3.69 -3.75
N ALA A 235 13.50 3.00 -4.51
CA ALA A 235 13.11 1.87 -5.33
C ALA A 235 13.03 0.58 -4.49
N ALA A 236 11.85 0.23 -3.98
CA ALA A 236 11.62 -1.03 -3.29
C ALA A 236 11.78 -2.21 -4.26
N VAL A 237 12.57 -3.19 -3.88
CA VAL A 237 12.79 -4.41 -4.67
C VAL A 237 11.63 -5.38 -4.45
N ILE A 238 10.90 -5.69 -5.51
CA ILE A 238 9.80 -6.66 -5.49
C ILE A 238 10.22 -7.93 -6.22
N THR A 239 10.17 -9.05 -5.51
CA THR A 239 10.49 -10.36 -6.05
C THR A 239 9.27 -11.11 -6.55
N HIS A 240 9.45 -12.16 -7.36
CA HIS A 240 8.35 -13.04 -7.76
C HIS A 240 7.60 -13.62 -6.55
N LEU A 241 8.32 -13.95 -5.45
CA LEU A 241 7.69 -14.45 -4.22
C LEU A 241 6.74 -13.42 -3.59
N GLN A 242 7.17 -12.15 -3.49
CA GLN A 242 6.34 -11.08 -2.95
C GLN A 242 5.12 -10.83 -3.84
N SER A 243 5.30 -10.82 -5.18
CA SER A 243 4.21 -10.67 -6.14
C SER A 243 3.15 -11.77 -6.00
N LEU A 244 3.58 -13.04 -5.87
CA LEU A 244 2.67 -14.17 -5.67
C LEU A 244 1.93 -14.10 -4.32
N LYS A 245 2.64 -13.74 -3.24
CA LYS A 245 2.01 -13.55 -1.92
C LYS A 245 0.96 -12.45 -1.94
N ALA A 246 1.25 -11.32 -2.60
CA ALA A 246 0.30 -10.21 -2.74
C ALA A 246 -0.92 -10.60 -3.59
N ALA A 247 -0.72 -11.34 -4.67
CA ALA A 247 -1.79 -11.83 -5.53
C ALA A 247 -2.80 -12.74 -4.80
N ALA A 248 -2.38 -13.44 -3.73
CA ALA A 248 -3.26 -14.26 -2.92
C ALA A 248 -4.25 -13.45 -2.05
N GLY A 249 -4.09 -12.13 -1.95
CA GLY A 249 -4.86 -11.30 -1.02
C GLY A 249 -6.37 -11.41 -1.19
N PHE A 250 -6.89 -11.26 -2.41
CA PHE A 250 -8.33 -11.37 -2.66
C PHE A 250 -8.88 -12.76 -2.33
N TRP A 251 -8.18 -13.81 -2.76
CA TRP A 251 -8.54 -15.19 -2.47
C TRP A 251 -8.58 -15.49 -0.96
N ALA A 252 -7.64 -14.94 -0.18
CA ALA A 252 -7.61 -15.13 1.27
C ALA A 252 -8.86 -14.58 1.96
N PHE A 253 -9.41 -13.46 1.48
CA PHE A 253 -10.65 -12.88 1.98
C PHE A 253 -11.93 -13.54 1.43
N GLY A 254 -11.82 -14.47 0.48
CA GLY A 254 -12.92 -15.23 -0.06
C GLY A 254 -13.50 -14.66 -1.36
N ALA A 255 -12.67 -13.99 -2.15
CA ALA A 255 -12.99 -13.69 -3.54
C ALA A 255 -12.86 -14.94 -4.44
N THR A 256 -13.62 -14.97 -5.52
CA THR A 256 -13.72 -16.06 -6.48
C THR A 256 -13.52 -15.58 -7.91
N GLU A 257 -13.51 -16.51 -8.87
CA GLU A 257 -13.41 -16.15 -10.29
C GLU A 257 -14.64 -15.39 -10.83
N ASP A 258 -15.79 -15.51 -10.18
CA ASP A 258 -17.02 -14.82 -10.60
C ASP A 258 -17.08 -13.34 -10.17
N ASP A 259 -16.14 -12.91 -9.34
CA ASP A 259 -16.11 -11.53 -8.88
C ASP A 259 -15.66 -10.55 -9.97
N VAL A 260 -16.24 -9.35 -9.92
CA VAL A 260 -15.83 -8.19 -10.69
C VAL A 260 -15.17 -7.18 -9.75
N ILE A 261 -13.90 -6.92 -9.98
CA ILE A 261 -13.03 -6.16 -9.07
C ILE A 261 -12.80 -4.75 -9.61
N TYR A 262 -13.24 -3.73 -8.88
CA TYR A 262 -13.02 -2.33 -9.26
C TYR A 262 -11.65 -1.84 -8.75
N ILE A 263 -10.78 -1.40 -9.68
CA ILE A 263 -9.41 -0.95 -9.40
C ILE A 263 -9.27 0.52 -9.78
N PRO A 264 -9.48 1.46 -8.82
CA PRO A 264 -9.33 2.89 -9.05
C PRO A 264 -7.92 3.41 -8.74
N LEU A 265 -7.06 2.57 -8.15
CA LEU A 265 -5.73 2.95 -7.67
C LEU A 265 -4.70 2.92 -8.80
N PRO A 266 -3.62 3.73 -8.73
CA PRO A 266 -2.58 3.75 -9.76
C PRO A 266 -1.82 2.43 -9.87
N LEU A 267 -1.65 1.91 -11.10
CA LEU A 267 -0.96 0.64 -11.37
C LEU A 267 0.53 0.65 -11.02
N TYR A 268 1.16 1.81 -10.96
CA TYR A 268 2.56 1.91 -10.52
C TYR A 268 2.75 1.70 -9.01
N HIS A 269 1.66 1.57 -8.23
CA HIS A 269 1.71 1.18 -6.81
C HIS A 269 1.38 -0.29 -6.60
N SER A 270 2.03 -0.89 -5.60
CA SER A 270 1.88 -2.29 -5.23
C SER A 270 0.43 -2.71 -4.93
N ALA A 271 -0.38 -1.81 -4.37
CA ALA A 271 -1.78 -2.10 -4.09
C ALA A 271 -2.56 -2.45 -5.37
N ALA A 272 -2.45 -1.63 -6.43
CA ALA A 272 -3.16 -1.89 -7.68
C ALA A 272 -2.49 -2.99 -8.52
N SER A 273 -1.17 -2.94 -8.71
CA SER A 273 -0.47 -3.91 -9.56
C SER A 273 -0.39 -5.30 -8.93
N LEU A 274 0.09 -5.41 -7.68
CA LEU A 274 0.36 -6.72 -7.07
C LEU A 274 -0.91 -7.34 -6.46
N ILE A 275 -1.67 -6.56 -5.65
CA ILE A 275 -2.89 -7.05 -5.02
C ILE A 275 -4.06 -7.01 -6.01
N GLY A 276 -4.25 -5.88 -6.71
CA GLY A 276 -5.36 -5.70 -7.65
C GLY A 276 -5.26 -6.58 -8.88
N ILE A 277 -4.33 -6.29 -9.77
CA ILE A 277 -4.13 -7.06 -11.02
C ILE A 277 -3.63 -8.47 -10.72
N GLY A 278 -2.64 -8.62 -9.83
CA GLY A 278 -2.15 -9.94 -9.42
C GLY A 278 -3.25 -10.81 -8.84
N GLY A 279 -4.11 -10.27 -7.98
CA GLY A 279 -5.25 -10.98 -7.40
C GLY A 279 -6.34 -11.33 -8.42
N THR A 280 -6.62 -10.42 -9.36
CA THR A 280 -7.53 -10.71 -10.49
C THR A 280 -7.02 -11.90 -11.31
N ILE A 281 -5.72 -11.94 -11.59
CA ILE A 281 -5.07 -13.05 -12.32
C ILE A 281 -5.14 -14.37 -11.52
N GLU A 282 -4.79 -14.33 -10.23
CA GLU A 282 -4.79 -15.54 -9.37
C GLU A 282 -6.19 -16.17 -9.31
N LEU A 283 -7.25 -15.37 -9.29
CA LEU A 283 -8.63 -15.81 -9.30
C LEU A 283 -9.11 -16.24 -10.70
N GLY A 284 -8.60 -15.64 -11.77
CA GLY A 284 -9.22 -15.69 -13.10
C GLY A 284 -10.49 -14.82 -13.16
N ALA A 285 -10.54 -13.74 -12.40
CA ALA A 285 -11.66 -12.81 -12.28
C ALA A 285 -11.64 -11.73 -13.37
N THR A 286 -12.59 -10.80 -13.34
CA THR A 286 -12.65 -9.61 -14.18
C THR A 286 -12.31 -8.38 -13.36
N CYS A 287 -11.52 -7.42 -13.89
CA CYS A 287 -11.35 -6.13 -13.25
C CYS A 287 -11.94 -4.98 -14.08
N VAL A 288 -12.51 -4.00 -13.37
CA VAL A 288 -12.87 -2.68 -13.91
C VAL A 288 -11.73 -1.72 -13.54
N LEU A 289 -10.89 -1.41 -14.51
CA LEU A 289 -9.76 -0.52 -14.33
C LEU A 289 -10.17 0.92 -14.62
N LYS A 290 -9.82 1.84 -13.74
CA LYS A 290 -10.07 3.28 -13.94
C LYS A 290 -8.77 4.04 -14.17
N LYS A 291 -8.81 5.05 -15.05
CA LYS A 291 -7.66 5.94 -15.28
C LYS A 291 -7.28 6.67 -14.00
N LYS A 292 -8.28 7.16 -13.25
CA LYS A 292 -8.14 7.77 -11.92
C LYS A 292 -9.45 7.58 -11.13
N PHE A 293 -9.36 7.68 -9.81
CA PHE A 293 -10.52 7.69 -8.93
C PHE A 293 -11.42 8.91 -9.17
N SER A 294 -12.74 8.70 -9.12
CA SER A 294 -13.75 9.76 -9.11
C SER A 294 -14.88 9.37 -8.15
N ALA A 295 -15.09 10.16 -7.09
CA ALA A 295 -16.14 9.90 -6.12
C ALA A 295 -17.55 9.99 -6.74
N SER A 296 -17.76 10.91 -7.69
CA SER A 296 -19.05 11.09 -8.38
C SER A 296 -19.40 9.95 -9.35
N GLN A 297 -18.39 9.27 -9.92
CA GLN A 297 -18.60 8.18 -10.87
C GLN A 297 -18.58 6.79 -10.22
N PHE A 298 -18.01 6.66 -9.03
CA PHE A 298 -17.73 5.36 -8.39
C PHE A 298 -18.95 4.43 -8.34
N TRP A 299 -20.05 4.88 -7.75
CA TRP A 299 -21.24 4.03 -7.60
C TRP A 299 -21.98 3.78 -8.92
N SER A 300 -21.93 4.73 -9.86
CA SER A 300 -22.49 4.52 -11.20
C SER A 300 -21.71 3.46 -11.97
N ASP A 301 -20.38 3.49 -11.90
CA ASP A 301 -19.51 2.46 -12.48
C ASP A 301 -19.75 1.09 -11.82
N CYS A 302 -19.87 1.05 -10.49
CA CYS A 302 -20.14 -0.20 -9.75
C CYS A 302 -21.45 -0.84 -10.20
N ARG A 303 -22.51 -0.05 -10.40
CA ARG A 303 -23.79 -0.55 -10.94
C ARG A 303 -23.68 -0.98 -12.40
N LYS A 304 -23.05 -0.15 -13.24
CA LYS A 304 -22.92 -0.39 -14.68
C LYS A 304 -22.19 -1.69 -15.01
N HIS A 305 -21.18 -2.02 -14.20
CA HIS A 305 -20.30 -3.17 -14.46
C HIS A 305 -20.50 -4.32 -13.48
N ASP A 306 -21.56 -4.30 -12.67
CA ASP A 306 -21.88 -5.34 -11.70
C ASP A 306 -20.71 -5.64 -10.75
N VAL A 307 -20.02 -4.59 -10.28
CA VAL A 307 -18.87 -4.71 -9.39
C VAL A 307 -19.28 -5.37 -8.07
N THR A 308 -18.51 -6.37 -7.65
CA THR A 308 -18.73 -7.10 -6.40
C THR A 308 -17.68 -6.81 -5.34
N ILE A 309 -16.47 -6.42 -5.78
CA ILE A 309 -15.33 -6.09 -4.91
C ILE A 309 -14.70 -4.77 -5.38
N PHE A 310 -14.27 -3.92 -4.45
CA PHE A 310 -13.48 -2.76 -4.82
C PHE A 310 -12.20 -2.67 -3.98
N GLN A 311 -11.15 -2.09 -4.59
CA GLN A 311 -9.96 -1.67 -3.86
C GLN A 311 -10.10 -0.25 -3.34
N TYR A 312 -9.60 -0.02 -2.13
CA TYR A 312 -9.63 1.31 -1.54
C TYR A 312 -8.31 1.66 -0.82
N ILE A 313 -8.16 2.94 -0.59
CA ILE A 313 -7.38 3.54 0.49
C ILE A 313 -8.38 4.28 1.36
N GLY A 314 -8.16 4.41 2.66
CA GLY A 314 -9.12 5.00 3.60
C GLY A 314 -9.67 6.35 3.16
N GLU A 315 -8.82 7.21 2.58
CA GLU A 315 -9.23 8.51 2.02
C GLU A 315 -10.25 8.41 0.88
N LEU A 316 -10.17 7.36 0.06
CA LEU A 316 -11.15 7.11 -0.99
C LEU A 316 -12.55 6.87 -0.38
N CYS A 317 -12.61 6.08 0.68
CA CYS A 317 -13.87 5.85 1.40
C CYS A 317 -14.40 7.15 2.03
N ARG A 318 -13.52 8.00 2.57
CA ARG A 318 -13.89 9.31 3.11
C ARG A 318 -14.48 10.23 2.02
N TYR A 319 -13.86 10.29 0.84
CA TYR A 319 -14.43 11.06 -0.29
C TYR A 319 -15.79 10.55 -0.72
N LEU A 320 -16.02 9.23 -0.70
CA LEU A 320 -17.32 8.65 -0.99
C LEU A 320 -18.37 9.04 0.08
N CYS A 321 -17.98 9.04 1.35
CA CYS A 321 -18.85 9.49 2.44
C CYS A 321 -19.20 10.99 2.34
N ASN A 322 -18.24 11.82 1.93
CA ASN A 322 -18.45 13.28 1.79
C ASN A 322 -19.21 13.66 0.51
N HIS A 323 -19.36 12.74 -0.45
CA HIS A 323 -20.15 13.03 -1.65
C HIS A 323 -21.65 13.12 -1.33
N SER A 324 -22.43 13.88 -2.12
CA SER A 324 -23.88 14.05 -1.93
C SER A 324 -24.60 12.72 -1.79
N LYS A 325 -25.51 12.60 -0.80
CA LYS A 325 -26.32 11.39 -0.59
C LYS A 325 -27.36 11.26 -1.71
N THR A 326 -27.61 10.01 -2.12
CA THR A 326 -28.61 9.67 -3.14
C THR A 326 -29.44 8.46 -2.69
N GLU A 327 -30.64 8.31 -3.22
CA GLU A 327 -31.48 7.13 -2.98
C GLU A 327 -30.83 5.84 -3.51
N LEU A 328 -29.87 5.96 -4.42
CA LEU A 328 -29.15 4.85 -5.02
C LEU A 328 -27.91 4.39 -4.25
N ASP A 329 -27.60 5.01 -3.11
CA ASP A 329 -26.39 4.72 -2.34
C ASP A 329 -26.27 3.24 -1.92
N LYS A 330 -27.41 2.55 -1.71
CA LYS A 330 -27.46 1.13 -1.36
C LYS A 330 -27.82 0.21 -2.54
N VAL A 331 -28.00 0.77 -3.75
CA VAL A 331 -28.37 0.01 -4.94
C VAL A 331 -27.11 -0.39 -5.70
N HIS A 332 -26.49 -1.50 -5.31
CA HIS A 332 -25.29 -2.07 -5.95
C HIS A 332 -25.07 -3.53 -5.52
N LYS A 333 -24.17 -4.22 -6.25
CA LYS A 333 -23.78 -5.62 -5.95
C LYS A 333 -22.48 -5.73 -5.13
N VAL A 334 -21.88 -4.60 -4.73
CA VAL A 334 -20.64 -4.58 -3.96
C VAL A 334 -20.85 -5.25 -2.60
N ARG A 335 -20.08 -6.32 -2.35
CA ARG A 335 -20.14 -7.13 -1.13
C ARG A 335 -18.88 -7.02 -0.27
N MET A 336 -17.77 -6.55 -0.87
CA MET A 336 -16.48 -6.50 -0.19
C MET A 336 -15.63 -5.32 -0.68
N GLY A 337 -14.95 -4.65 0.25
CA GLY A 337 -13.86 -3.71 -0.02
C GLY A 337 -12.55 -4.26 0.54
N ILE A 338 -11.45 -4.14 -0.21
CA ILE A 338 -10.11 -4.56 0.23
C ILE A 338 -9.16 -3.37 0.08
N GLY A 339 -8.51 -2.99 1.16
CA GLY A 339 -7.63 -1.83 1.15
C GLY A 339 -6.88 -1.63 2.45
N ASN A 340 -6.44 -0.40 2.67
CA ASN A 340 -5.66 -0.04 3.85
C ASN A 340 -5.93 1.41 4.29
N GLY A 341 -5.69 1.67 5.57
CA GLY A 341 -5.75 3.02 6.14
C GLY A 341 -7.16 3.54 6.36
N LEU A 342 -8.15 2.67 6.55
CA LEU A 342 -9.52 3.06 6.82
C LEU A 342 -9.71 3.41 8.29
N ARG A 343 -9.93 4.67 8.58
CA ARG A 343 -10.23 5.16 9.92
C ARG A 343 -11.54 4.59 10.44
N LYS A 344 -11.63 4.40 11.74
CA LYS A 344 -12.78 3.77 12.41
C LYS A 344 -14.08 4.55 12.17
N ASP A 345 -14.05 5.86 12.28
CA ASP A 345 -15.19 6.77 12.05
C ASP A 345 -15.69 6.68 10.59
N VAL A 346 -14.77 6.81 9.62
CA VAL A 346 -15.08 6.68 8.18
C VAL A 346 -15.62 5.28 7.86
N TRP A 347 -15.08 4.23 8.47
CA TRP A 347 -15.56 2.87 8.28
C TRP A 347 -17.02 2.72 8.74
N GLN A 348 -17.33 3.22 9.93
CA GLN A 348 -18.69 3.17 10.48
C GLN A 348 -19.68 3.94 9.60
N GLU A 349 -19.30 5.16 9.19
CA GLU A 349 -20.12 5.98 8.31
C GLU A 349 -20.35 5.31 6.95
N PHE A 350 -19.28 4.77 6.36
CA PHE A 350 -19.33 4.08 5.07
C PHE A 350 -20.33 2.91 5.09
N GLN A 351 -20.29 2.06 6.12
CA GLN A 351 -21.23 0.96 6.26
C GLN A 351 -22.67 1.41 6.53
N ASN A 352 -22.88 2.46 7.33
CA ASN A 352 -24.20 3.02 7.59
C ASN A 352 -24.83 3.56 6.30
N ARG A 353 -24.05 4.23 5.49
CA ARG A 353 -24.49 4.86 4.25
C ARG A 353 -24.68 3.87 3.10
N PHE A 354 -23.69 3.06 2.82
CA PHE A 354 -23.65 2.21 1.62
C PHE A 354 -24.06 0.74 1.88
N GLY A 355 -24.36 0.38 3.12
CA GLY A 355 -24.82 -0.94 3.50
C GLY A 355 -23.72 -1.84 4.06
N ASN A 356 -24.09 -3.08 4.36
CA ASN A 356 -23.22 -4.03 5.05
C ASN A 356 -22.15 -4.63 4.11
N ILE A 357 -21.24 -3.78 3.65
CA ILE A 357 -20.08 -4.19 2.83
C ILE A 357 -18.99 -4.70 3.78
N LYS A 358 -18.47 -5.90 3.52
CA LYS A 358 -17.34 -6.45 4.28
C LYS A 358 -16.06 -5.69 3.94
N MET A 359 -15.59 -4.84 4.85
CA MET A 359 -14.32 -4.12 4.68
C MET A 359 -13.17 -4.97 5.21
N CYS A 360 -12.18 -5.23 4.35
CA CYS A 360 -11.03 -6.07 4.63
C CYS A 360 -9.78 -5.20 4.66
N GLU A 361 -9.42 -4.73 5.86
CA GLU A 361 -8.20 -3.96 6.07
C GLU A 361 -6.96 -4.86 5.96
N VAL A 362 -5.94 -4.34 5.30
CA VAL A 362 -4.63 -4.96 5.15
C VAL A 362 -3.55 -3.98 5.60
N TYR A 363 -2.66 -4.41 6.47
CA TYR A 363 -1.46 -3.65 6.82
C TYR A 363 -0.24 -4.28 6.14
N GLY A 364 0.59 -3.46 5.54
CA GLY A 364 1.86 -3.83 4.96
C GLY A 364 2.53 -2.64 4.28
N SER A 365 3.84 -2.70 4.10
CA SER A 365 4.59 -1.74 3.29
C SER A 365 5.15 -2.41 2.04
N THR A 366 5.41 -1.62 1.00
CA THR A 366 5.86 -2.13 -0.31
C THR A 366 7.17 -2.93 -0.20
N GLU A 367 8.12 -2.43 0.59
CA GLU A 367 9.41 -3.07 0.88
C GLU A 367 9.34 -4.09 2.02
N GLY A 368 8.26 -4.08 2.81
CA GLY A 368 8.13 -4.84 4.04
C GLY A 368 8.07 -6.36 3.86
N ASN A 369 8.34 -7.06 4.94
CA ASN A 369 8.34 -8.51 5.01
C ASN A 369 7.21 -9.08 5.89
N LEU A 370 6.29 -8.23 6.35
CA LEU A 370 5.15 -8.57 7.20
C LEU A 370 3.85 -7.98 6.62
N CYS A 371 2.76 -8.71 6.77
CA CYS A 371 1.43 -8.27 6.37
C CYS A 371 0.41 -8.74 7.41
N PHE A 372 -0.35 -7.83 8.01
CA PHE A 372 -1.53 -8.18 8.80
C PHE A 372 -2.79 -8.07 7.95
N MET A 373 -3.76 -8.94 8.24
CA MET A 373 -5.03 -8.99 7.51
C MET A 373 -6.19 -9.02 8.51
N ASN A 374 -7.10 -8.08 8.41
CA ASN A 374 -8.31 -8.04 9.24
C ASN A 374 -9.41 -8.92 8.62
N HIS A 375 -9.26 -10.23 8.71
CA HIS A 375 -10.22 -11.21 8.18
C HIS A 375 -11.49 -11.32 9.05
N ILE A 376 -11.47 -10.78 10.26
CA ILE A 376 -12.60 -10.72 11.18
C ILE A 376 -13.52 -9.55 10.83
N GLY A 377 -12.98 -8.41 10.41
CA GLY A 377 -13.72 -7.18 10.15
C GLY A 377 -13.99 -6.36 11.42
N LYS A 378 -13.10 -6.44 12.43
CA LYS A 378 -13.22 -5.58 13.62
C LYS A 378 -12.84 -4.14 13.25
N LEU A 379 -13.74 -3.22 13.53
CA LEU A 379 -13.58 -1.78 13.26
C LEU A 379 -12.33 -1.20 13.94
N GLY A 380 -11.57 -0.39 13.19
CA GLY A 380 -10.38 0.31 13.71
C GLY A 380 -9.15 -0.57 13.89
N THR A 381 -9.17 -1.81 13.39
CA THR A 381 -8.00 -2.70 13.43
C THR A 381 -7.50 -3.02 12.03
N VAL A 382 -6.19 -3.10 11.89
CA VAL A 382 -5.52 -3.36 10.60
C VAL A 382 -5.25 -4.84 10.36
N GLY A 383 -5.49 -5.67 11.36
CA GLY A 383 -5.31 -7.10 11.25
C GLY A 383 -5.52 -7.85 12.54
N ARG A 384 -5.33 -9.14 12.47
CA ARG A 384 -5.40 -10.04 13.61
C ARG A 384 -4.20 -10.98 13.63
N SER A 385 -3.63 -11.13 14.81
CA SER A 385 -2.59 -12.10 15.11
C SER A 385 -3.11 -13.15 16.07
N ASN A 386 -2.57 -14.35 15.95
CA ASN A 386 -2.76 -15.42 16.91
C ASN A 386 -1.45 -16.20 17.10
N PHE A 387 -1.44 -17.18 17.97
CA PHE A 387 -0.25 -17.97 18.27
C PHE A 387 0.39 -18.58 17.02
N ILE A 388 -0.39 -19.18 16.12
CA ILE A 388 0.12 -19.82 14.90
C ILE A 388 0.67 -18.76 13.92
N TYR A 389 -0.04 -17.64 13.77
CA TYR A 389 0.42 -16.53 12.94
C TYR A 389 1.78 -16.01 13.44
N LYS A 390 1.92 -15.78 14.76
CA LYS A 390 3.14 -15.28 15.38
C LYS A 390 4.30 -16.28 15.31
N LEU A 391 4.01 -17.58 15.25
CA LEU A 391 5.01 -18.63 15.03
C LEU A 391 5.57 -18.59 13.60
N LEU A 392 4.71 -18.37 12.61
CA LEU A 392 5.07 -18.33 11.17
C LEU A 392 5.71 -16.99 10.78
N PHE A 393 5.09 -15.89 11.21
CA PHE A 393 5.50 -14.51 10.90
C PHE A 393 5.92 -13.82 12.19
N LYS A 394 7.17 -14.05 12.59
CA LYS A 394 7.71 -13.52 13.84
C LYS A 394 7.79 -12.00 13.77
N TYR A 395 7.06 -11.33 14.64
CA TYR A 395 7.12 -9.90 14.88
C TYR A 395 7.08 -9.60 16.37
N ASP A 396 7.55 -8.44 16.75
CA ASP A 396 7.52 -7.95 18.12
C ASP A 396 7.16 -6.46 18.13
N LEU A 397 6.50 -6.02 19.20
CA LEU A 397 6.28 -4.62 19.51
C LEU A 397 7.26 -4.25 20.63
N VAL A 398 8.10 -3.23 20.38
CA VAL A 398 9.11 -2.79 21.34
C VAL A 398 8.84 -1.39 21.83
N LYS A 399 9.21 -1.12 23.08
CA LYS A 399 9.13 0.21 23.67
C LYS A 399 9.98 1.17 22.85
N TYR A 400 9.44 2.36 22.56
CA TYR A 400 10.13 3.37 21.79
C TYR A 400 10.30 4.66 22.58
N ASP A 401 11.53 5.11 22.70
CA ASP A 401 11.87 6.39 23.36
C ASP A 401 11.80 7.50 22.30
N MET A 402 10.72 8.27 22.35
CA MET A 402 10.50 9.39 21.42
C MET A 402 11.47 10.55 21.62
N VAL A 403 12.17 10.63 22.77
CA VAL A 403 13.15 11.70 23.04
C VAL A 403 14.47 11.40 22.35
N LYS A 404 14.87 10.14 22.43
CA LYS A 404 16.12 9.66 21.83
C LYS A 404 15.93 9.23 20.38
N ASP A 405 14.68 9.17 19.90
CA ASP A 405 14.29 8.66 18.59
C ASP A 405 14.82 7.24 18.32
N GLU A 406 14.79 6.38 19.36
CA GLU A 406 15.28 5.01 19.29
C GLU A 406 14.46 4.03 20.16
N PRO A 407 14.49 2.71 19.87
CA PRO A 407 13.90 1.71 20.73
C PRO A 407 14.57 1.67 22.10
N ALA A 408 13.77 1.58 23.17
CA ALA A 408 14.26 1.44 24.54
C ALA A 408 14.98 0.10 24.72
N LYS A 409 16.15 0.15 25.32
CA LYS A 409 17.02 -1.02 25.59
C LYS A 409 17.14 -1.31 27.08
N ASP A 410 17.37 -2.58 27.38
CA ASP A 410 17.72 -3.02 28.72
C ASP A 410 19.22 -2.79 29.04
N GLN A 411 19.65 -3.18 30.24
CA GLN A 411 21.03 -3.07 30.68
C GLN A 411 22.04 -3.89 29.86
N TYR A 412 21.58 -4.84 29.05
CA TYR A 412 22.40 -5.66 28.17
C TYR A 412 22.41 -5.16 26.72
N GLY A 413 21.69 -4.07 26.43
CA GLY A 413 21.60 -3.46 25.10
C GLY A 413 20.56 -4.05 24.20
N PHE A 414 19.66 -4.92 24.70
CA PHE A 414 18.56 -5.52 23.92
C PHE A 414 17.27 -4.71 24.07
N CYS A 415 16.43 -4.73 23.02
CA CYS A 415 15.17 -4.01 23.03
C CYS A 415 14.15 -4.62 24.02
N GLN A 416 13.39 -3.73 24.67
CA GLN A 416 12.34 -4.11 25.60
C GLN A 416 11.01 -4.25 24.87
N ARG A 417 10.29 -5.36 25.08
CA ARG A 417 8.92 -5.55 24.55
C ARG A 417 7.93 -4.72 25.33
N VAL A 418 6.84 -4.32 24.66
CA VAL A 418 5.67 -3.73 25.32
C VAL A 418 4.74 -4.83 25.85
N GLU A 419 3.90 -4.47 26.82
CA GLU A 419 2.78 -5.30 27.25
C GLU A 419 1.63 -5.24 26.24
N LYS A 420 0.71 -6.21 26.33
CA LYS A 420 -0.51 -6.19 25.47
C LYS A 420 -1.35 -4.95 25.78
N GLY A 421 -1.77 -4.25 24.71
CA GLY A 421 -2.49 -2.99 24.79
C GLY A 421 -1.59 -1.75 24.78
N GLU A 422 -0.32 -1.89 25.14
CA GLU A 422 0.64 -0.78 25.03
C GLU A 422 1.05 -0.52 23.59
N THR A 423 1.35 0.74 23.27
CA THR A 423 1.87 1.16 21.97
C THR A 423 3.37 0.91 21.90
N GLY A 424 3.82 0.27 20.83
CA GLY A 424 5.23 0.03 20.56
C GLY A 424 5.59 0.06 19.08
N LEU A 425 6.87 0.21 18.80
CA LEU A 425 7.41 0.14 17.44
C LEU A 425 7.33 -1.31 16.93
N LEU A 426 6.73 -1.49 15.77
CA LEU A 426 6.62 -2.78 15.12
C LEU A 426 7.93 -3.18 14.44
N LEU A 427 8.47 -4.30 14.89
CA LEU A 427 9.64 -4.94 14.29
C LEU A 427 9.27 -6.30 13.74
N SER A 428 9.68 -6.60 12.50
CA SER A 428 9.43 -7.90 11.86
C SER A 428 10.73 -8.67 11.64
N LYS A 429 10.81 -9.89 12.15
CA LYS A 429 12.01 -10.71 12.04
C LYS A 429 12.33 -11.08 10.60
N VAL A 430 13.55 -10.83 10.18
CA VAL A 430 14.05 -11.27 8.88
C VAL A 430 14.37 -12.75 8.94
N SER A 431 13.78 -13.53 8.04
CA SER A 431 13.92 -14.99 8.01
C SER A 431 13.78 -15.53 6.58
N THR A 432 13.98 -16.82 6.40
CA THR A 432 13.76 -17.49 5.09
C THR A 432 12.31 -17.43 4.61
N ILE A 433 11.34 -17.44 5.54
CA ILE A 433 9.90 -17.33 5.26
C ILE A 433 9.50 -15.87 5.00
N SER A 434 10.12 -14.93 5.71
CA SER A 434 9.87 -13.49 5.62
C SER A 434 11.18 -12.73 5.34
N PRO A 435 11.75 -12.87 4.13
CA PRO A 435 12.97 -12.17 3.75
C PRO A 435 12.69 -10.68 3.54
N PHE A 436 13.69 -9.84 3.82
CA PHE A 436 13.70 -8.43 3.47
C PHE A 436 14.69 -8.21 2.32
N PHE A 437 14.22 -7.61 1.22
CA PHE A 437 15.04 -7.41 0.02
C PHE A 437 15.58 -5.99 -0.12
N GLY A 438 15.02 -5.04 0.64
CA GLY A 438 15.50 -3.66 0.70
C GLY A 438 15.20 -2.80 -0.52
N TYR A 439 16.10 -1.87 -0.79
CA TYR A 439 15.98 -0.88 -1.85
C TYR A 439 17.10 -1.07 -2.88
N ALA A 440 16.75 -0.95 -4.16
CA ALA A 440 17.72 -0.96 -5.24
C ALA A 440 18.58 0.31 -5.20
N GLY A 441 19.82 0.18 -5.67
CA GLY A 441 20.76 1.30 -5.82
C GLY A 441 21.35 1.87 -4.53
N SER A 442 20.89 1.43 -3.33
CA SER A 442 21.41 1.95 -2.07
C SER A 442 21.43 0.92 -0.93
N LYS A 443 22.62 0.40 -0.67
CA LYS A 443 22.88 -0.47 0.49
C LYS A 443 22.60 0.26 1.81
N GLN A 444 22.99 1.53 1.91
CA GLN A 444 22.80 2.35 3.10
C GLN A 444 21.32 2.53 3.48
N LEU A 445 20.44 2.77 2.49
CA LEU A 445 18.99 2.87 2.75
C LEU A 445 18.41 1.54 3.23
N THR A 446 18.90 0.43 2.70
CA THR A 446 18.50 -0.92 3.11
C THR A 446 18.95 -1.20 4.55
N GLU A 447 20.21 -0.88 4.88
CA GLU A 447 20.78 -1.08 6.22
C GLU A 447 20.08 -0.22 7.29
N LYS A 448 19.69 1.01 6.96
CA LYS A 448 18.91 1.88 7.88
C LYS A 448 17.57 1.28 8.31
N LYS A 449 17.00 0.37 7.50
CA LYS A 449 15.76 -0.33 7.82
C LYS A 449 15.99 -1.65 8.57
N LEU A 450 17.23 -2.09 8.72
CA LEU A 450 17.57 -3.30 9.44
C LEU A 450 18.10 -2.96 10.84
N MET A 451 17.52 -3.60 11.84
CA MET A 451 18.02 -3.60 13.21
C MET A 451 18.61 -4.96 13.52
N THR A 452 19.82 -4.96 14.06
CA THR A 452 20.54 -6.18 14.47
C THR A 452 20.69 -6.23 15.99
N ASN A 453 20.83 -7.43 16.54
CA ASN A 453 20.97 -7.65 17.98
C ASN A 453 19.78 -7.07 18.77
N VAL A 454 18.56 -7.30 18.28
CA VAL A 454 17.33 -6.74 18.86
C VAL A 454 16.99 -7.43 20.19
N PHE A 455 16.95 -8.77 20.21
CA PHE A 455 16.67 -9.56 21.41
C PHE A 455 17.75 -10.58 21.72
N MET A 456 18.62 -10.87 20.77
CA MET A 456 19.76 -11.74 20.94
C MET A 456 20.85 -11.40 19.92
N LYS A 457 22.09 -11.77 20.24
CA LYS A 457 23.22 -11.53 19.33
C LYS A 457 23.01 -12.27 18.00
N GLY A 458 23.12 -11.53 16.90
CA GLY A 458 23.03 -12.05 15.52
C GLY A 458 21.60 -12.11 14.96
N ASP A 459 20.56 -11.73 15.69
CA ASP A 459 19.23 -11.59 15.10
C ASP A 459 19.13 -10.31 14.23
N ALA A 460 18.18 -10.33 13.28
CA ALA A 460 17.92 -9.20 12.40
C ALA A 460 16.41 -8.98 12.24
N TYR A 461 16.00 -7.72 12.33
CA TYR A 461 14.62 -7.30 12.22
C TYR A 461 14.49 -6.14 11.24
N PHE A 462 13.43 -6.15 10.45
CA PHE A 462 13.00 -5.00 9.66
C PHE A 462 12.27 -4.02 10.56
N ASN A 463 12.75 -2.77 10.60
CA ASN A 463 12.11 -1.66 11.29
C ASN A 463 11.06 -1.03 10.37
N THR A 464 9.79 -1.20 10.72
CA THR A 464 8.67 -0.65 9.93
C THR A 464 8.60 0.87 10.02
N GLY A 465 8.96 1.44 11.17
CA GLY A 465 8.75 2.84 11.52
C GLY A 465 7.31 3.14 11.95
N ASP A 466 6.48 2.11 12.13
CA ASP A 466 5.08 2.25 12.52
C ASP A 466 4.87 1.85 13.99
N LEU A 467 4.13 2.67 14.72
CA LEU A 467 3.71 2.42 16.10
C LEU A 467 2.38 1.67 16.10
N MET A 468 2.34 0.54 16.78
CA MET A 468 1.20 -0.36 16.83
C MET A 468 0.85 -0.74 18.27
N ALA A 469 -0.38 -1.18 18.48
CA ALA A 469 -0.79 -1.85 19.70
C ALA A 469 -1.41 -3.22 19.37
N GLU A 470 -1.08 -4.24 20.17
CA GLU A 470 -1.71 -5.57 20.11
C GLU A 470 -2.69 -5.69 21.26
N GLU A 471 -3.99 -5.73 20.95
CA GLU A 471 -5.03 -5.94 21.97
C GLU A 471 -4.94 -7.34 22.59
N PRO A 472 -5.48 -7.56 23.82
CA PRO A 472 -5.48 -8.87 24.48
C PRO A 472 -6.00 -10.01 23.60
N GLU A 473 -7.02 -9.73 22.79
CA GLU A 473 -7.61 -10.70 21.87
C GLU A 473 -6.76 -10.94 20.60
N GLY A 474 -5.62 -10.24 20.42
CA GLY A 474 -4.72 -10.37 19.27
C GLY A 474 -5.08 -9.50 18.06
N PHE A 475 -5.94 -8.50 18.21
CA PHE A 475 -6.16 -7.50 17.17
C PHE A 475 -5.04 -6.48 17.15
N ILE A 476 -4.60 -6.12 15.96
CA ILE A 476 -3.52 -5.15 15.73
C ILE A 476 -4.15 -3.82 15.34
N CYS A 477 -3.83 -2.79 16.12
CA CYS A 477 -4.25 -1.41 15.89
C CYS A 477 -3.05 -0.57 15.44
N PHE A 478 -3.18 0.13 14.34
CA PHE A 478 -2.25 1.18 13.94
C PHE A 478 -2.44 2.39 14.85
N ARG A 479 -1.35 2.96 15.36
CA ARG A 479 -1.40 4.14 16.22
C ARG A 479 -0.86 5.37 15.48
N ASP A 480 0.38 5.33 15.02
CA ASP A 480 0.98 6.41 14.26
C ASP A 480 2.29 5.96 13.59
N ARG A 481 2.98 6.86 12.92
CA ARG A 481 4.36 6.67 12.47
C ARG A 481 5.33 7.37 13.39
N VAL A 482 6.49 6.76 13.59
CA VAL A 482 7.56 7.37 14.38
C VAL A 482 7.89 8.79 13.89
N GLY A 483 7.98 9.00 12.56
CA GLY A 483 8.29 10.32 11.98
C GLY A 483 7.15 11.33 11.96
N ASP A 484 5.91 10.90 12.22
CA ASP A 484 4.72 11.76 12.28
C ASP A 484 4.36 12.14 13.73
N THR A 485 4.60 11.21 14.68
CA THR A 485 4.39 11.47 16.11
C THR A 485 5.39 12.53 16.59
N PHE A 486 4.91 13.53 17.28
CA PHE A 486 5.76 14.57 17.89
C PHE A 486 5.55 14.64 19.41
N ARG A 487 6.55 15.20 20.10
CA ARG A 487 6.46 15.39 21.54
C ARG A 487 6.05 16.80 21.88
N TRP A 488 5.04 16.92 22.73
CA TRP A 488 4.58 18.20 23.25
C TRP A 488 4.37 18.13 24.75
N LYS A 489 5.03 19.03 25.47
CA LYS A 489 4.85 19.21 26.93
C LYS A 489 5.09 17.94 27.77
N GLY A 490 6.04 17.10 27.34
CA GLY A 490 6.35 15.86 28.03
C GLY A 490 5.55 14.65 27.56
N GLU A 491 4.52 14.85 26.73
CA GLU A 491 3.63 13.80 26.22
C GLU A 491 3.88 13.53 24.72
N ASN A 492 3.68 12.31 24.30
CA ASN A 492 3.72 11.94 22.89
C ASN A 492 2.35 12.19 22.25
N VAL A 493 2.32 13.00 21.21
CA VAL A 493 1.11 13.30 20.46
C VAL A 493 1.09 12.52 19.16
N ALA A 494 0.17 11.57 19.05
CA ALA A 494 -0.11 10.88 17.81
C ALA A 494 -0.90 11.80 16.89
N THR A 495 -0.39 12.06 15.68
CA THR A 495 -1.10 12.92 14.73
C THR A 495 -2.46 12.36 14.32
N THR A 496 -2.59 11.04 14.35
CA THR A 496 -3.84 10.32 14.08
C THR A 496 -4.92 10.60 15.13
N GLU A 497 -4.56 10.65 16.42
CA GLU A 497 -5.49 10.95 17.52
C GLU A 497 -6.11 12.35 17.35
N VAL A 498 -5.29 13.34 17.07
CA VAL A 498 -5.75 14.72 16.84
C VAL A 498 -6.59 14.81 15.56
N THR A 499 -6.19 14.13 14.50
CA THR A 499 -6.92 14.09 13.23
C THR A 499 -8.30 13.45 13.39
N GLU A 500 -8.41 12.37 14.16
CA GLU A 500 -9.69 11.70 14.43
C GLU A 500 -10.69 12.61 15.15
N ILE A 501 -10.24 13.35 16.16
CA ILE A 501 -11.11 14.24 16.93
C ILE A 501 -11.54 15.46 16.13
N LEU A 502 -10.61 16.13 15.46
CA LEU A 502 -10.91 17.31 14.64
C LEU A 502 -11.76 16.96 13.40
N GLY A 503 -11.59 15.77 12.85
CA GLY A 503 -12.36 15.28 11.71
C GLY A 503 -13.84 14.99 12.03
N LEU A 504 -14.24 14.95 13.32
CA LEU A 504 -15.64 14.80 13.72
C LEU A 504 -16.44 16.11 13.67
N MET A 505 -15.77 17.25 13.42
CA MET A 505 -16.45 18.55 13.34
C MET A 505 -17.12 18.72 11.97
N ASP A 506 -18.43 18.99 11.95
CA ASP A 506 -19.25 19.06 10.72
C ASP A 506 -18.76 20.04 9.66
N PHE A 507 -18.05 21.10 10.07
CA PHE A 507 -17.50 22.14 9.18
C PHE A 507 -16.06 21.84 8.70
N VAL A 508 -15.45 20.76 9.17
CA VAL A 508 -14.07 20.37 8.81
C VAL A 508 -14.09 19.32 7.70
N HIS A 509 -13.64 19.68 6.51
CA HIS A 509 -13.57 18.76 5.38
C HIS A 509 -12.37 17.81 5.47
N GLU A 510 -11.22 18.31 5.93
CA GLU A 510 -9.99 17.53 6.03
C GLU A 510 -9.05 18.13 7.07
N VAL A 511 -8.28 17.27 7.75
CA VAL A 511 -7.31 17.65 8.79
C VAL A 511 -5.96 17.06 8.46
N SER A 512 -4.92 17.89 8.51
CA SER A 512 -3.52 17.46 8.50
C SER A 512 -2.84 17.94 9.77
N VAL A 513 -2.35 17.02 10.59
CA VAL A 513 -1.68 17.33 11.85
C VAL A 513 -0.18 17.06 11.71
N TYR A 514 0.65 18.01 12.13
CA TYR A 514 2.10 17.89 12.09
C TYR A 514 2.74 18.74 13.19
N GLY A 515 3.95 18.36 13.61
CA GLY A 515 4.74 19.12 14.56
C GLY A 515 5.52 20.25 13.88
N VAL A 516 5.63 21.39 14.54
CA VAL A 516 6.52 22.50 14.15
C VAL A 516 7.46 22.83 15.30
N GLU A 517 8.72 23.15 14.98
CA GLU A 517 9.68 23.59 15.98
C GLU A 517 9.46 25.07 16.33
N ILE A 518 9.40 25.37 17.64
CA ILE A 518 9.32 26.72 18.14
C ILE A 518 10.65 27.04 18.84
N PRO A 519 11.47 27.92 18.29
CA PRO A 519 12.79 28.26 18.87
C PRO A 519 12.66 28.72 20.33
N GLY A 520 13.46 28.13 21.23
CA GLY A 520 13.60 28.57 22.63
C GLY A 520 12.53 28.07 23.60
N ILE A 521 11.54 27.29 23.19
CA ILE A 521 10.48 26.78 24.06
C ILE A 521 10.64 25.29 24.33
N PRO A 522 10.94 24.86 25.57
CA PRO A 522 10.83 23.47 25.98
C PRO A 522 9.34 23.04 25.97
N SER A 523 9.07 21.85 25.51
CA SER A 523 7.74 21.34 25.26
C SER A 523 6.95 21.00 26.53
N THR A 524 6.32 21.99 27.19
CA THR A 524 5.38 21.79 28.32
C THR A 524 4.21 22.76 28.35
N MET A 525 2.99 22.32 28.37
CA MET A 525 1.73 22.80 29.00
C MET A 525 0.43 22.26 28.40
N LYS A 526 -0.63 22.28 29.17
CA LYS A 526 -1.91 21.53 29.08
C LYS A 526 -3.11 22.29 28.52
N ILE A 527 -4.08 21.70 27.85
CA ILE A 527 -5.55 22.02 27.72
C ILE A 527 -6.32 21.02 26.79
N ASP A 528 -7.49 20.50 27.18
CA ASP A 528 -8.66 19.70 26.75
C ASP A 528 -9.04 19.16 25.32
N LEU A 529 -8.35 18.72 24.53
CA LEU A 529 -8.07 17.34 24.14
C LEU A 529 -7.33 16.82 25.36
N PRO A 530 -7.00 15.58 25.58
CA PRO A 530 -6.06 15.57 26.68
C PRO A 530 -5.10 16.72 26.35
N ALA A 531 -4.93 17.66 27.26
CA ALA A 531 -4.39 19.01 27.06
C ALA A 531 -3.10 19.11 26.24
N TYR A 532 -2.34 18.01 26.12
CA TYR A 532 -1.16 17.88 25.29
C TYR A 532 -1.44 17.74 23.78
N ALA A 533 -2.63 17.37 23.37
CA ALA A 533 -2.98 17.09 21.98
C ALA A 533 -3.72 18.23 21.28
N ARG A 534 -3.98 19.37 21.94
CA ARG A 534 -4.61 20.54 21.30
C ARG A 534 -3.64 21.24 20.37
N PRO A 535 -4.04 21.47 19.10
CA PRO A 535 -3.27 22.29 18.20
C PRO A 535 -3.03 23.67 18.83
N LEU A 536 -1.79 24.13 18.83
CA LEU A 536 -1.46 25.52 19.19
C LEU A 536 -1.71 26.47 18.04
N PHE A 537 -1.47 25.99 16.84
CA PHE A 537 -1.64 26.74 15.62
C PHE A 537 -2.65 26.03 14.71
N ILE A 538 -3.46 26.81 14.03
CA ILE A 538 -4.35 26.35 12.97
C ILE A 538 -3.99 27.10 11.69
N ARG A 539 -3.80 26.36 10.60
CA ARG A 539 -3.61 26.89 9.26
C ARG A 539 -4.81 26.46 8.41
N LEU A 540 -5.54 27.41 7.84
CA LEU A 540 -6.66 27.13 6.97
C LEU A 540 -6.18 27.10 5.52
N GLN A 541 -6.35 25.98 4.85
CA GLN A 541 -5.97 25.79 3.45
C GLN A 541 -7.19 25.43 2.62
N GLU A 542 -7.26 25.94 1.40
CA GLU A 542 -8.31 25.53 0.45
C GLU A 542 -8.11 24.10 -0.04
N VAL A 543 -6.85 23.67 -0.19
CA VAL A 543 -6.47 22.33 -0.68
C VAL A 543 -5.27 21.82 0.09
N ILE A 544 -5.36 20.59 0.62
CA ILE A 544 -4.21 19.88 1.19
C ILE A 544 -3.49 19.10 0.09
N GLU A 545 -2.17 19.28 -0.02
CA GLU A 545 -1.35 18.54 -0.98
C GLU A 545 -1.32 17.04 -0.65
N MET A 546 -1.69 16.23 -1.63
CA MET A 546 -1.74 14.77 -1.53
C MET A 546 -0.73 14.11 -2.47
N THR A 547 -0.23 12.97 -2.05
CA THR A 547 0.43 12.04 -2.97
C THR A 547 -0.61 11.40 -3.90
N SER A 548 -0.16 10.78 -4.98
CA SER A 548 -1.03 10.01 -5.88
C SER A 548 -1.74 8.81 -5.21
N THR A 549 -1.30 8.44 -4.02
CA THR A 549 -1.96 7.46 -3.13
C THR A 549 -2.77 8.11 -2.03
N PHE A 550 -3.19 9.35 -2.21
CA PHE A 550 -3.99 10.12 -1.24
C PHE A 550 -3.39 10.18 0.17
N LYS A 551 -2.04 10.20 0.26
CA LYS A 551 -1.33 10.46 1.51
C LYS A 551 -0.99 11.94 1.58
N GLN A 552 -1.31 12.59 2.69
CA GLN A 552 -0.98 14.00 2.92
C GLN A 552 0.53 14.22 2.90
N GLN A 553 0.98 15.28 2.21
CA GLN A 553 2.39 15.66 2.11
C GLN A 553 2.75 16.61 3.27
N LYS A 554 2.95 16.05 4.46
CA LYS A 554 3.26 16.85 5.65
C LYS A 554 4.63 17.53 5.62
N PHE A 555 5.57 17.01 4.83
CA PHE A 555 6.94 17.52 4.79
C PHE A 555 7.03 19.00 4.40
N THR A 556 6.31 19.41 3.35
CA THR A 556 6.25 20.81 2.92
C THR A 556 5.62 21.72 3.98
N LEU A 557 4.59 21.20 4.68
CA LEU A 557 3.92 21.91 5.75
C LEU A 557 4.85 22.12 6.96
N VAL A 558 5.58 21.08 7.36
CA VAL A 558 6.58 21.16 8.45
C VAL A 558 7.68 22.15 8.10
N GLN A 559 8.21 22.12 6.87
CA GLN A 559 9.25 23.05 6.42
C GLN A 559 8.78 24.51 6.37
N SER A 560 7.54 24.77 5.94
CA SER A 560 6.99 26.13 5.92
C SER A 560 6.76 26.70 7.34
N GLY A 561 6.66 25.86 8.36
CA GLY A 561 6.47 26.26 9.75
C GLY A 561 5.17 27.01 9.99
N PHE A 562 5.26 28.13 10.75
CA PHE A 562 4.10 28.95 11.16
C PHE A 562 4.36 30.46 11.05
N ASN A 563 5.30 30.90 10.20
CA ASN A 563 5.63 32.31 10.01
C ASN A 563 4.58 33.01 9.13
N PRO A 564 3.79 33.97 9.66
CA PRO A 564 2.74 34.65 8.90
C PRO A 564 3.28 35.52 7.75
N SER A 565 4.54 35.98 7.82
CA SER A 565 5.16 36.75 6.73
C SER A 565 5.51 35.90 5.50
N THR A 566 5.62 34.58 5.63
CA THR A 566 6.01 33.67 4.54
C THR A 566 4.87 32.75 4.08
N ILE A 567 3.80 32.68 4.85
CA ILE A 567 2.64 31.83 4.59
C ILE A 567 1.44 32.71 4.24
N SER A 568 0.89 32.52 3.04
CA SER A 568 -0.29 33.27 2.56
C SER A 568 -1.62 32.78 3.14
N ASP A 569 -1.66 31.55 3.65
CA ASP A 569 -2.87 30.98 4.24
C ASP A 569 -3.19 31.63 5.58
N PRO A 570 -4.47 31.76 5.96
CA PRO A 570 -4.86 32.26 7.29
C PRO A 570 -4.29 31.39 8.40
N LEU A 571 -3.54 32.00 9.30
CA LEU A 571 -2.93 31.38 10.47
C LEU A 571 -3.58 31.88 11.75
N TYR A 572 -3.81 30.96 12.67
CA TYR A 572 -4.37 31.25 13.99
C TYR A 572 -3.51 30.62 15.08
N VAL A 573 -3.48 31.25 16.25
CA VAL A 573 -2.83 30.74 17.45
C VAL A 573 -3.83 30.67 18.62
N LEU A 574 -3.73 29.63 19.42
CA LEU A 574 -4.55 29.47 20.61
C LEU A 574 -4.18 30.52 21.66
N ASP A 575 -5.11 31.37 22.02
CA ASP A 575 -5.02 32.23 23.21
C ASP A 575 -5.45 31.44 24.44
N ILE A 576 -4.50 31.17 25.34
CA ILE A 576 -4.74 30.35 26.54
C ILE A 576 -5.66 31.04 27.53
N HIS A 577 -5.65 32.37 27.59
CA HIS A 577 -6.48 33.16 28.52
C HIS A 577 -7.93 33.24 28.04
N GLN A 578 -8.10 33.48 26.75
CA GLN A 578 -9.44 33.57 26.14
C GLN A 578 -10.00 32.20 25.75
N LYS A 579 -9.18 31.14 25.75
CA LYS A 579 -9.52 29.77 25.31
C LYS A 579 -10.11 29.74 23.90
N THR A 580 -9.64 30.61 23.03
CA THR A 580 -10.08 30.73 21.63
C THR A 580 -8.88 30.90 20.70
N TYR A 581 -9.09 30.64 19.41
CA TYR A 581 -8.07 30.89 18.39
C TYR A 581 -8.19 32.33 17.89
N ILE A 582 -7.09 33.04 17.91
CA ILE A 582 -6.96 34.41 17.40
C ILE A 582 -6.04 34.42 16.17
N PRO A 583 -6.19 35.35 15.21
CA PRO A 583 -5.29 35.45 14.06
C PRO A 583 -3.83 35.61 14.50
N LEU A 584 -2.93 34.81 13.91
CA LEU A 584 -1.49 34.91 14.14
C LEU A 584 -0.92 36.05 13.29
N THR A 585 -0.73 37.21 13.92
CA THR A 585 -0.10 38.38 13.29
C THR A 585 1.41 38.36 13.46
N ASP A 586 2.15 39.15 12.65
CA ASP A 586 3.61 39.29 12.79
C ASP A 586 4.02 39.72 14.21
N THR A 587 3.25 40.60 14.83
CA THR A 587 3.52 41.05 16.21
C THR A 587 3.41 39.89 17.21
N ILE A 588 2.37 39.06 17.07
CA ILE A 588 2.19 37.88 17.93
C ILE A 588 3.30 36.87 17.64
N TYR A 589 3.64 36.66 16.37
CA TYR A 589 4.71 35.75 15.97
C TYR A 589 6.04 36.14 16.59
N GLN A 590 6.43 37.43 16.52
CA GLN A 590 7.65 37.93 17.13
C GLN A 590 7.64 37.79 18.66
N SER A 591 6.51 38.05 19.32
CA SER A 591 6.39 37.88 20.78
C SER A 591 6.51 36.40 21.20
N ILE A 592 6.12 35.46 20.34
CA ILE A 592 6.30 34.01 20.57
C ILE A 592 7.80 33.67 20.45
N LEU A 593 8.46 34.13 19.39
CA LEU A 593 9.89 33.89 19.19
C LEU A 593 10.77 34.51 20.29
N ALA A 594 10.38 35.67 20.81
CA ALA A 594 11.05 36.34 21.93
C ALA A 594 10.83 35.66 23.30
N GLY A 595 9.85 34.71 23.37
CA GLY A 595 9.45 34.06 24.63
C GLY A 595 8.55 34.91 25.53
N ASP A 596 8.11 36.07 25.06
CA ASP A 596 7.26 37.00 25.83
C ASP A 596 5.83 36.49 25.97
N ARG A 597 5.38 35.73 24.96
CA ARG A 597 4.07 35.08 24.98
C ARG A 597 4.21 33.60 25.35
N LYS A 598 3.58 33.21 26.47
CA LYS A 598 3.47 31.80 26.87
C LYS A 598 2.46 31.07 25.97
N LEU A 599 2.87 29.93 25.40
CA LEU A 599 2.06 29.03 24.60
C LEU A 599 1.58 27.82 25.41
#